data_12dd9a93883806b502f2205aab1c6a53
#
_entry.id   12dd9a93883806b502f2205aab1c6a53
#
_cell.length_a   1.000
_cell.length_b   1.000
_cell.length_c   1.000
_cell.angle_alpha   90.00
_cell.angle_beta   90.00
_cell.angle_gamma   90.00
#
_symmetry.space_group_name_H-M   'P 1'
#
loop_
_entity.id
_entity.type
_entity.pdbx_description
1 polymer ?
#
loop_
_entity_poly.entity_id
_entity_poly.type
_entity_poly.pdbx_seq_one_letter_code
_entity_poly.pdbx_strand_id
1 'polypeptide(L)'
;MTMAVTKAKEDGANAIICASTGNTSASAAAYGAKAGIKTFVLIPDGYIALGKLSQAMMYGAEIIAIQGNFDQALDCVREISSTHPITLVNSVNPYRIEGQKTGAFEICDALGKAPEYHFIPVGNAGNITAYWKGYKEWYQAGKIPALHTLKDMKNTTNSAKQLISLK
;
A
#
# COMPACT_ATOMS: atom_id res chain seq x y z
N MET A 1 -2.80 -1.20 -4.84
CA MET A 1 -4.14 -1.67 -4.37
C MET A 1 -4.74 -2.68 -5.33
N THR A 2 -4.71 -2.46 -6.63
CA THR A 2 -5.25 -3.38 -7.66
C THR A 2 -4.87 -4.84 -7.41
N MET A 3 -3.58 -5.15 -7.30
CA MET A 3 -3.11 -6.53 -7.07
C MET A 3 -3.69 -7.17 -5.81
N ALA A 4 -3.76 -6.41 -4.69
CA ALA A 4 -4.33 -6.93 -3.45
C ALA A 4 -5.83 -7.23 -3.58
N VAL A 5 -6.59 -6.37 -4.26
CA VAL A 5 -8.03 -6.58 -4.50
C VAL A 5 -8.27 -7.71 -5.50
N THR A 6 -7.48 -7.77 -6.58
CA THR A 6 -7.57 -8.88 -7.55
C THR A 6 -7.34 -10.21 -6.87
N LYS A 7 -6.27 -10.30 -6.07
CA LYS A 7 -5.93 -11.54 -5.36
C LYS A 7 -7.00 -11.93 -4.34
N ALA A 8 -7.55 -10.97 -3.59
CA ALA A 8 -8.66 -11.22 -2.69
C ALA A 8 -9.85 -11.87 -3.42
N LYS A 9 -10.16 -11.37 -4.60
CA LYS A 9 -11.27 -11.91 -5.42
C LYS A 9 -10.97 -13.29 -5.99
N GLU A 10 -9.75 -13.54 -6.45
CA GLU A 10 -9.28 -14.85 -6.93
C GLU A 10 -9.32 -15.90 -5.81
N ASP A 11 -8.98 -15.51 -4.59
CA ASP A 11 -9.00 -16.37 -3.40
C ASP A 11 -10.43 -16.56 -2.83
N GLY A 12 -11.45 -16.00 -3.46
CA GLY A 12 -12.84 -16.15 -3.07
C GLY A 12 -13.26 -15.37 -1.83
N ALA A 13 -12.54 -14.29 -1.49
CA ALA A 13 -12.91 -13.44 -0.37
C ALA A 13 -14.28 -12.76 -0.60
N ASN A 14 -15.11 -12.73 0.42
CA ASN A 14 -16.43 -12.09 0.38
C ASN A 14 -16.32 -10.55 0.47
N ALA A 15 -15.26 -10.07 1.10
CA ALA A 15 -15.00 -8.66 1.29
C ALA A 15 -13.51 -8.36 1.44
N ILE A 16 -13.16 -7.09 1.33
CA ILE A 16 -11.86 -6.57 1.73
C ILE A 16 -12.03 -5.62 2.92
N ILE A 17 -10.99 -5.54 3.76
CA ILE A 17 -10.99 -4.70 4.95
C ILE A 17 -9.67 -3.96 5.11
N CYS A 18 -9.71 -2.74 5.63
CA CYS A 18 -8.50 -2.02 6.03
C CYS A 18 -8.74 -1.11 7.24
N ALA A 19 -7.70 -0.88 8.03
CA ALA A 19 -7.64 0.18 9.01
C ALA A 19 -6.91 1.38 8.42
N SER A 20 -7.62 2.47 8.10
CA SER A 20 -6.99 3.67 7.51
C SER A 20 -7.95 4.85 7.46
N THR A 21 -7.47 6.03 7.82
CA THR A 21 -8.16 7.32 7.62
C THR A 21 -7.68 8.06 6.36
N GLY A 22 -6.81 7.44 5.54
CA GLY A 22 -6.09 8.12 4.48
C GLY A 22 -6.22 7.46 3.09
N ASN A 23 -5.16 7.54 2.30
CA ASN A 23 -5.13 7.07 0.91
C ASN A 23 -5.40 5.56 0.76
N THR A 24 -5.10 4.76 1.79
CA THR A 24 -5.38 3.31 1.76
C THR A 24 -6.88 3.06 1.72
N SER A 25 -7.67 3.73 2.59
CA SER A 25 -9.13 3.60 2.60
C SER A 25 -9.76 4.07 1.28
N ALA A 26 -9.37 5.24 0.78
CA ALA A 26 -9.88 5.77 -0.48
C ALA A 26 -9.58 4.83 -1.66
N SER A 27 -8.34 4.31 -1.74
CA SER A 27 -7.98 3.38 -2.82
C SER A 27 -8.60 1.99 -2.65
N ALA A 28 -8.76 1.48 -1.42
CA ALA A 28 -9.46 0.23 -1.18
C ALA A 28 -10.92 0.33 -1.63
N ALA A 29 -11.61 1.40 -1.26
CA ALA A 29 -12.98 1.65 -1.67
C ALA A 29 -13.14 1.74 -3.20
N ALA A 30 -12.31 2.54 -3.86
CA ALA A 30 -12.37 2.70 -5.31
C ALA A 30 -12.13 1.40 -6.07
N TYR A 31 -11.09 0.64 -5.71
CA TYR A 31 -10.79 -0.63 -6.38
C TYR A 31 -11.73 -1.75 -5.94
N GLY A 32 -12.23 -1.73 -4.70
CA GLY A 32 -13.27 -2.65 -4.23
C GLY A 32 -14.56 -2.49 -5.03
N ALA A 33 -15.03 -1.24 -5.19
CA ALA A 33 -16.19 -0.92 -6.02
C ALA A 33 -15.99 -1.35 -7.48
N LYS A 34 -14.82 -1.05 -8.07
CA LYS A 34 -14.47 -1.49 -9.43
C LYS A 34 -14.50 -3.00 -9.61
N ALA A 35 -14.06 -3.75 -8.59
CA ALA A 35 -14.02 -5.21 -8.59
C ALA A 35 -15.37 -5.86 -8.21
N GLY A 36 -16.33 -5.08 -7.75
CA GLY A 36 -17.61 -5.59 -7.23
C GLY A 36 -17.44 -6.41 -5.95
N ILE A 37 -16.48 -6.04 -5.09
CA ILE A 37 -16.26 -6.65 -3.78
C ILE A 37 -16.56 -5.65 -2.66
N LYS A 38 -17.24 -6.13 -1.61
CA LYS A 38 -17.59 -5.31 -0.45
C LYS A 38 -16.33 -4.80 0.25
N THR A 39 -16.34 -3.54 0.67
CA THR A 39 -15.18 -2.91 1.30
C THR A 39 -15.54 -2.34 2.66
N PHE A 40 -14.80 -2.76 3.68
CA PHE A 40 -14.91 -2.24 5.06
C PHE A 40 -13.68 -1.39 5.38
N VAL A 41 -13.91 -0.26 6.03
CA VAL A 41 -12.85 0.64 6.51
C VAL A 41 -13.05 0.86 8.00
N LEU A 42 -12.11 0.39 8.82
CA LEU A 42 -12.10 0.66 10.25
C LEU A 42 -11.28 1.91 10.55
N ILE A 43 -11.82 2.75 11.42
CA ILE A 43 -11.16 3.97 11.88
C ILE A 43 -11.32 4.11 13.40
N PRO A 44 -10.36 4.73 14.09
CA PRO A 44 -10.58 5.16 15.48
C PRO A 44 -11.66 6.24 15.53
N ASP A 45 -12.53 6.17 16.54
CA ASP A 45 -13.53 7.20 16.78
C ASP A 45 -12.86 8.55 17.08
N GLY A 46 -13.42 9.64 16.55
CA GLY A 46 -12.87 10.99 16.69
C GLY A 46 -11.75 11.36 15.70
N TYR A 47 -11.20 10.44 14.93
CA TYR A 47 -10.16 10.68 13.91
C TYR A 47 -10.73 10.71 12.49
N ILE A 48 -11.68 11.59 12.25
CA ILE A 48 -12.35 11.69 10.95
C ILE A 48 -11.65 12.73 10.08
N ALA A 49 -10.74 12.28 9.21
CA ALA A 49 -10.28 13.08 8.07
C ALA A 49 -11.40 13.12 7.01
N LEU A 50 -12.35 14.02 7.16
CA LEU A 50 -13.60 14.07 6.40
C LEU A 50 -13.42 13.92 4.89
N GLY A 51 -12.41 14.57 4.27
CA GLY A 51 -12.26 14.56 2.83
C GLY A 51 -11.92 13.19 2.21
N LYS A 52 -11.06 12.39 2.87
CA LYS A 52 -10.67 11.06 2.35
C LYS A 52 -11.68 9.99 2.73
N LEU A 53 -12.33 10.14 3.87
CA LEU A 53 -13.41 9.26 4.29
C LEU A 53 -14.64 9.45 3.41
N SER A 54 -15.01 10.70 3.09
CA SER A 54 -16.08 11.00 2.15
C SER A 54 -15.85 10.32 0.79
N GLN A 55 -14.62 10.33 0.30
CA GLN A 55 -14.27 9.63 -0.93
C GLN A 55 -14.50 8.10 -0.82
N ALA A 56 -14.11 7.48 0.28
CA ALA A 56 -14.36 6.06 0.50
C ALA A 56 -15.87 5.74 0.56
N MET A 57 -16.64 6.59 1.23
CA MET A 57 -18.10 6.45 1.29
C MET A 57 -18.77 6.62 -0.07
N MET A 58 -18.31 7.56 -0.89
CA MET A 58 -18.82 7.76 -2.26
C MET A 58 -18.64 6.53 -3.16
N TYR A 59 -17.62 5.72 -2.90
CA TYR A 59 -17.42 4.44 -3.58
C TYR A 59 -18.16 3.27 -2.91
N GLY A 60 -19.02 3.54 -1.92
CA GLY A 60 -19.84 2.52 -1.27
C GLY A 60 -19.11 1.68 -0.22
N ALA A 61 -17.97 2.16 0.31
CA ALA A 61 -17.34 1.49 1.43
C ALA A 61 -18.12 1.72 2.74
N GLU A 62 -18.22 0.68 3.55
CA GLU A 62 -18.77 0.78 4.90
C GLU A 62 -17.69 1.22 5.88
N ILE A 63 -17.92 2.36 6.53
CA ILE A 63 -17.01 2.92 7.52
C ILE A 63 -17.47 2.49 8.91
N ILE A 64 -16.57 1.88 9.67
CA ILE A 64 -16.82 1.42 11.03
C ILE A 64 -15.89 2.19 11.97
N ALA A 65 -16.45 3.02 12.81
CA ALA A 65 -15.71 3.69 13.88
C ALA A 65 -15.61 2.74 15.09
N ILE A 66 -14.41 2.58 15.62
CA ILE A 66 -14.16 1.82 16.84
C ILE A 66 -13.68 2.72 17.96
N GLN A 67 -14.07 2.42 19.18
CA GLN A 67 -13.49 3.06 20.35
C GLN A 67 -12.07 2.55 20.57
N GLY A 68 -11.08 3.45 20.47
CA GLY A 68 -9.67 3.09 20.58
C GLY A 68 -8.76 3.92 19.71
N ASN A 69 -7.53 3.46 19.56
CA ASN A 69 -6.51 4.08 18.72
C ASN A 69 -6.31 3.32 17.39
N PHE A 70 -5.38 3.81 16.56
CA PHE A 70 -5.10 3.21 15.26
C PHE A 70 -4.54 1.78 15.36
N ASP A 71 -3.73 1.49 16.37
CA ASP A 71 -3.13 0.17 16.54
C ASP A 71 -4.21 -0.86 16.89
N GLN A 72 -5.17 -0.47 17.75
CA GLN A 72 -6.33 -1.31 18.07
C GLN A 72 -7.24 -1.54 16.85
N ALA A 73 -7.43 -0.52 16.01
CA ALA A 73 -8.14 -0.71 14.74
C ALA A 73 -7.41 -1.70 13.82
N LEU A 74 -6.09 -1.61 13.75
CA LEU A 74 -5.28 -2.51 12.95
C LEU A 74 -5.30 -3.95 13.48
N ASP A 75 -5.28 -4.13 14.79
CA ASP A 75 -5.38 -5.46 15.40
C ASP A 75 -6.76 -6.07 15.18
N CYS A 76 -7.82 -5.29 15.31
CA CYS A 76 -9.18 -5.70 15.01
C CYS A 76 -9.33 -6.21 13.55
N VAL A 77 -8.82 -5.47 12.55
CA VAL A 77 -8.90 -5.92 11.16
C VAL A 77 -8.03 -7.16 10.88
N ARG A 78 -6.93 -7.35 11.61
CA ARG A 78 -6.12 -8.57 11.54
C ARG A 78 -6.90 -9.78 12.07
N GLU A 79 -7.54 -9.63 13.23
CA GLU A 79 -8.36 -10.67 13.83
C GLU A 79 -9.53 -11.07 12.92
N ILE A 80 -10.27 -10.08 12.40
CA ILE A 80 -11.37 -10.32 11.46
C ILE A 80 -10.88 -11.07 10.22
N SER A 81 -9.75 -10.65 9.64
CA SER A 81 -9.22 -11.30 8.44
C SER A 81 -8.66 -12.71 8.68
N SER A 82 -8.32 -13.05 9.93
CA SER A 82 -7.88 -14.42 10.27
C SER A 82 -9.01 -15.40 10.52
N THR A 83 -10.20 -14.89 10.85
CA THR A 83 -11.36 -15.71 11.27
C THR A 83 -12.50 -15.74 10.24
N HIS A 84 -12.49 -14.84 9.28
CA HIS A 84 -13.54 -14.68 8.27
C HIS A 84 -12.95 -14.62 6.85
N PRO A 85 -13.73 -14.95 5.80
CA PRO A 85 -13.30 -14.87 4.42
C PRO A 85 -13.26 -13.41 3.93
N ILE A 86 -12.49 -12.59 4.64
CA ILE A 86 -12.30 -11.16 4.42
C ILE A 86 -10.79 -10.88 4.30
N THR A 87 -10.37 -10.27 3.21
CA THR A 87 -8.95 -10.02 2.97
C THR A 87 -8.52 -8.66 3.48
N LEU A 88 -7.49 -8.64 4.33
CA LEU A 88 -6.82 -7.42 4.79
C LEU A 88 -5.99 -6.80 3.67
N VAL A 89 -6.23 -5.51 3.34
CA VAL A 89 -5.54 -4.80 2.26
C VAL A 89 -4.68 -3.64 2.74
N ASN A 90 -4.29 -3.62 4.01
CA ASN A 90 -3.28 -2.72 4.56
C ASN A 90 -1.89 -2.97 3.94
N SER A 91 -0.91 -2.13 4.29
CA SER A 91 0.47 -2.23 3.78
C SER A 91 1.19 -3.54 4.12
N VAL A 92 0.70 -4.28 5.09
CA VAL A 92 1.18 -5.63 5.46
C VAL A 92 0.81 -6.70 4.43
N ASN A 93 -0.14 -6.43 3.53
CA ASN A 93 -0.52 -7.38 2.48
C ASN A 93 0.59 -7.47 1.41
N PRO A 94 1.18 -8.66 1.17
CA PRO A 94 2.31 -8.81 0.26
C PRO A 94 1.99 -8.42 -1.19
N TYR A 95 0.76 -8.58 -1.62
CA TYR A 95 0.33 -8.19 -2.97
C TYR A 95 0.32 -6.67 -3.19
N ARG A 96 0.39 -5.87 -2.11
CA ARG A 96 0.65 -4.44 -2.21
C ARG A 96 2.06 -4.17 -2.75
N ILE A 97 3.05 -4.92 -2.30
CA ILE A 97 4.43 -4.85 -2.81
C ILE A 97 4.48 -5.29 -4.27
N GLU A 98 3.82 -6.39 -4.62
CA GLU A 98 3.75 -6.89 -6.01
C GLU A 98 3.12 -5.88 -6.97
N GLY A 99 2.12 -5.16 -6.54
CA GLY A 99 1.52 -4.09 -7.35
C GLY A 99 2.39 -2.83 -7.42
N GLN A 100 3.00 -2.43 -6.32
CA GLN A 100 3.80 -1.19 -6.26
C GLN A 100 5.15 -1.33 -6.99
N LYS A 101 5.73 -2.54 -7.08
CA LYS A 101 7.00 -2.77 -7.77
C LYS A 101 6.94 -2.38 -9.26
N THR A 102 5.76 -2.41 -9.88
CA THR A 102 5.59 -2.02 -11.28
C THR A 102 5.96 -0.56 -11.56
N GLY A 103 5.90 0.30 -10.54
CA GLY A 103 6.39 1.67 -10.66
C GLY A 103 7.89 1.75 -11.01
N ALA A 104 8.70 0.77 -10.56
CA ALA A 104 10.10 0.69 -10.97
C ALA A 104 10.23 0.28 -12.45
N PHE A 105 9.35 -0.57 -12.94
CA PHE A 105 9.32 -0.96 -14.36
C PHE A 105 9.01 0.24 -15.25
N GLU A 106 7.95 1.01 -14.90
CA GLU A 106 7.57 2.22 -15.62
C GLU A 106 8.68 3.26 -15.67
N ILE A 107 9.42 3.43 -14.57
CA ILE A 107 10.58 4.33 -14.50
C ILE A 107 11.68 3.84 -15.45
N CYS A 108 12.01 2.54 -15.44
CA CYS A 108 13.03 1.98 -16.31
C CYS A 108 12.63 2.08 -17.79
N ASP A 109 11.37 1.83 -18.11
CA ASP A 109 10.86 1.95 -19.48
C ASP A 109 10.92 3.39 -19.98
N ALA A 110 10.57 4.36 -19.13
CA ALA A 110 10.62 5.78 -19.48
C ALA A 110 12.07 6.32 -19.66
N LEU A 111 13.03 5.80 -18.87
CA LEU A 111 14.42 6.26 -18.89
C LEU A 111 15.34 5.40 -19.79
N GLY A 112 14.88 4.24 -20.24
CA GLY A 112 15.70 3.26 -20.94
C GLY A 112 16.74 2.53 -20.05
N LYS A 113 16.78 2.84 -18.77
CA LYS A 113 17.69 2.27 -17.75
C LYS A 113 17.16 2.51 -16.34
N ALA A 114 17.73 1.83 -15.35
CA ALA A 114 17.47 2.22 -13.96
C ALA A 114 18.10 3.60 -13.65
N PRO A 115 17.45 4.46 -12.86
CA PRO A 115 18.02 5.73 -12.43
C PRO A 115 19.24 5.49 -11.53
N GLU A 116 20.26 6.32 -11.64
CA GLU A 116 21.46 6.24 -10.77
C GLU A 116 21.10 6.47 -9.30
N TYR A 117 20.15 7.34 -9.06
CA TYR A 117 19.63 7.65 -7.74
C TYR A 117 18.11 7.75 -7.80
N HIS A 118 17.43 7.04 -6.92
CA HIS A 118 15.99 7.17 -6.71
C HIS A 118 15.74 7.64 -5.29
N PHE A 119 15.25 8.87 -5.14
CA PHE A 119 14.89 9.46 -3.85
C PHE A 119 13.40 9.24 -3.60
N ILE A 120 13.05 8.63 -2.47
CA ILE A 120 11.68 8.29 -2.13
C ILE A 120 11.43 8.54 -0.64
N PRO A 121 10.27 9.13 -0.26
CA PRO A 121 9.90 9.26 1.15
C PRO A 121 9.61 7.87 1.74
N VAL A 122 10.11 7.62 2.95
CA VAL A 122 9.95 6.35 3.64
C VAL A 122 9.18 6.53 4.95
N GLY A 123 7.99 5.93 5.02
CA GLY A 123 7.24 5.72 6.25
C GLY A 123 7.45 4.29 6.76
N ASN A 124 6.55 3.38 6.40
CA ASN A 124 6.62 1.95 6.75
C ASN A 124 7.51 1.11 5.81
N ALA A 125 8.36 1.74 5.03
CA ALA A 125 9.27 1.13 4.05
C ALA A 125 8.61 0.34 2.90
N GLY A 126 7.28 0.27 2.80
CA GLY A 126 6.59 -0.49 1.75
C GLY A 126 6.96 -0.05 0.34
N ASN A 127 6.96 1.26 0.08
CA ASN A 127 7.30 1.78 -1.24
C ASN A 127 8.75 1.47 -1.64
N ILE A 128 9.72 1.78 -0.78
CA ILE A 128 11.13 1.55 -1.11
C ILE A 128 11.42 0.06 -1.33
N THR A 129 10.80 -0.81 -0.54
CA THR A 129 10.88 -2.27 -0.71
C THR A 129 10.33 -2.70 -2.07
N ALA A 130 9.17 -2.16 -2.45
CA ALA A 130 8.54 -2.47 -3.73
C ALA A 130 9.38 -2.02 -4.92
N TYR A 131 9.86 -0.78 -4.91
CA TYR A 131 10.72 -0.26 -5.99
C TYR A 131 12.03 -1.05 -6.09
N TRP A 132 12.67 -1.35 -4.97
CA TRP A 132 13.88 -2.17 -4.96
C TRP A 132 13.63 -3.57 -5.53
N LYS A 133 12.51 -4.21 -5.15
CA LYS A 133 12.10 -5.48 -5.73
C LYS A 133 11.93 -5.38 -7.25
N GLY A 134 11.25 -4.35 -7.73
CA GLY A 134 11.04 -4.12 -9.16
C GLY A 134 12.34 -3.95 -9.92
N TYR A 135 13.26 -3.11 -9.44
CA TYR A 135 14.57 -2.94 -10.09
C TYR A 135 15.37 -4.24 -10.14
N LYS A 136 15.36 -5.04 -9.07
CA LYS A 136 16.04 -6.34 -9.06
C LYS A 136 15.43 -7.30 -10.09
N GLU A 137 14.12 -7.39 -10.17
CA GLU A 137 13.45 -8.25 -11.14
C GLU A 137 13.72 -7.80 -12.57
N TRP A 138 13.73 -6.50 -12.85
CA TRP A 138 14.03 -5.97 -14.18
C TRP A 138 15.48 -6.24 -14.60
N TYR A 139 16.41 -6.13 -13.65
CA TYR A 139 17.81 -6.52 -13.87
C TYR A 139 17.97 -8.02 -14.13
N GLN A 140 17.35 -8.87 -13.31
CA GLN A 140 17.37 -10.32 -13.48
C GLN A 140 16.74 -10.78 -14.81
N ALA A 141 15.73 -10.06 -15.27
CA ALA A 141 15.10 -10.30 -16.57
C ALA A 141 15.90 -9.74 -17.77
N GLY A 142 17.08 -9.16 -17.54
CA GLY A 142 17.92 -8.57 -18.59
C GLY A 142 17.34 -7.32 -19.24
N LYS A 143 16.36 -6.68 -18.61
CA LYS A 143 15.70 -5.47 -19.12
C LYS A 143 16.48 -4.18 -18.85
N ILE A 144 17.36 -4.19 -17.88
CA ILE A 144 18.28 -3.08 -17.56
C ILE A 144 19.70 -3.63 -17.36
N PRO A 145 20.74 -2.85 -17.75
CA PRO A 145 22.13 -3.34 -17.75
C PRO A 145 22.77 -3.35 -16.36
N ALA A 146 22.24 -2.57 -15.41
CA ALA A 146 22.83 -2.42 -14.07
C ALA A 146 21.77 -2.08 -13.02
N LEU A 147 22.08 -2.43 -11.77
CA LEU A 147 21.37 -1.97 -10.58
C LEU A 147 22.11 -0.77 -9.95
N HIS A 148 21.36 0.24 -9.56
CA HIS A 148 21.88 1.42 -8.88
C HIS A 148 21.31 1.54 -7.45
N THR A 149 21.90 2.39 -6.64
CA THR A 149 21.56 2.53 -5.22
C THR A 149 20.24 3.26 -5.03
N LEU A 150 19.31 2.69 -4.27
CA LEU A 150 18.16 3.43 -3.74
C LEU A 150 18.57 4.26 -2.53
N LYS A 151 18.15 5.52 -2.49
CA LYS A 151 18.36 6.40 -1.34
C LYS A 151 17.03 6.76 -0.69
N ASP A 152 16.96 6.56 0.61
CA ASP A 152 15.86 6.97 1.46
C ASP A 152 15.96 8.48 1.78
N MET A 153 14.87 9.21 1.59
CA MET A 153 14.67 10.53 2.15
C MET A 153 13.59 10.45 3.23
N LYS A 154 14.01 10.35 4.49
CA LYS A 154 13.08 10.59 5.60
C LYS A 154 12.60 12.03 5.56
N ASN A 155 11.29 12.22 5.64
CA ASN A 155 10.69 13.53 5.82
C ASN A 155 11.26 14.18 7.08
N THR A 156 12.13 15.18 6.88
CA THR A 156 12.75 15.94 7.96
C THR A 156 11.84 17.08 8.40
N THR A 157 10.83 16.75 9.20
CA THR A 157 10.41 17.65 10.27
C THR A 157 11.02 17.09 11.55
N ASN A 158 12.17 17.67 11.93
CA ASN A 158 12.99 17.39 13.10
C ASN A 158 13.91 16.14 13.04
N SER A 159 15.18 16.44 12.78
CA SER A 159 16.40 15.75 13.21
C SER A 159 16.83 14.48 12.47
N ALA A 160 18.03 14.64 11.88
CA ALA A 160 18.97 13.62 11.41
C ALA A 160 18.61 12.89 10.09
N LYS A 161 19.32 13.33 9.07
CA LYS A 161 19.52 12.62 7.80
C LYS A 161 20.07 11.22 8.04
N GLN A 162 19.26 10.21 7.93
CA GLN A 162 19.72 8.83 7.78
C GLN A 162 19.52 8.42 6.32
N LEU A 163 20.61 8.49 5.56
CA LEU A 163 20.70 7.88 4.23
C LEU A 163 20.86 6.37 4.43
N ILE A 164 19.84 5.59 4.12
CA ILE A 164 19.99 4.14 4.04
C ILE A 164 20.42 3.80 2.63
N SER A 165 21.69 3.43 2.47
CA SER A 165 22.20 2.81 1.25
C SER A 165 21.90 1.32 1.33
N LEU A 166 21.00 0.82 0.51
CA LEU A 166 20.84 -0.61 0.31
C LEU A 166 21.87 -1.04 -0.76
N LYS A 167 22.94 -1.70 -0.32
CA LYS A 167 23.89 -2.40 -1.20
C LYS A 167 23.34 -3.74 -1.62
#